data_d0b3e76f6720280ce97c3a1c00a84529
#
_entry.id   d0b3e76f6720280ce97c3a1c00a84529
#
_cell.length_a   1.000
_cell.length_b   1.000
_cell.length_c   1.000
_cell.angle_alpha   90.00
_cell.angle_beta   90.00
_cell.angle_gamma   90.00
#
_symmetry.space_group_name_H-M   'P 1'
#
loop_
_entity.id
_entity.type
_entity.pdbx_description
1 polymer ?
#
loop_
_entity_poly.entity_id
_entity_poly.type
_entity_poly.pdbx_seq_one_letter_code
_entity_poly.pdbx_strand_id
1 'polypeptide(L)'
;LNEKDVHYKFGKIQYPNPRFRTAVKAVNTSDEEKLAEVLQRIHQEDPTFLVEYSKELKQMIISGQGEFHLNTMKWRIEHNDKLEIEFYPPRIPYRETITKYAYADYRHKKQSGGAGQFGEVHLVIEPYTEGMPAPTMYKINGVDSKISVKDTEVVELPWGGKLVFYNCIVGGVIDARFMPAILKGIMEKMEEGPLTGSYARDIRVSVYDGKMHPVDSNEISFKLAGRHAFSTAFKQASPKILEPIYDVEVLVPDEYMGDVMGDLQTRRAIIMGMEADSGFQKLMAKVPLKEMQRYSTALSSITGGRASFTMNFSGYEKVPAEVQEELLKAYQEQEEEE
;
A
#
# COMPACT_ATOMS: atom_id res chain seq x y z
N LEU A 1 -6.94 38.61 12.42
CA LEU A 1 -7.12 40.07 12.49
C LEU A 1 -5.93 40.67 13.23
N ASN A 2 -4.93 41.14 12.47
CA ASN A 2 -3.75 41.81 13.00
C ASN A 2 -3.66 43.23 12.43
N GLU A 3 -3.08 44.17 13.19
CA GLU A 3 -2.66 45.46 12.65
C GLU A 3 -1.57 45.27 11.56
N LYS A 4 -1.47 46.23 10.65
CA LYS A 4 -0.73 46.12 9.37
C LYS A 4 0.75 45.74 9.48
N ASP A 5 1.38 45.88 10.66
CA ASP A 5 2.79 45.58 10.90
C ASP A 5 3.05 44.59 12.07
N VAL A 6 2.01 43.95 12.57
CA VAL A 6 2.11 43.04 13.71
C VAL A 6 1.65 41.64 13.32
N HIS A 7 2.59 40.69 13.21
CA HIS A 7 2.34 39.29 12.85
C HIS A 7 2.35 38.40 14.09
N TYR A 8 1.34 38.53 14.96
CA TYR A 8 1.13 37.56 16.02
C TYR A 8 0.41 36.30 15.47
N LYS A 9 1.00 35.16 15.70
CA LYS A 9 0.35 33.85 15.45
C LYS A 9 0.16 33.16 16.80
N PHE A 10 -1.05 32.73 17.10
CA PHE A 10 -1.28 31.83 18.21
C PHE A 10 -0.61 30.48 17.92
N GLY A 11 -0.16 29.79 18.98
CA GLY A 11 0.30 28.42 18.88
C GLY A 11 -0.79 27.51 18.33
N LYS A 12 -0.41 26.47 17.58
CA LYS A 12 -1.37 25.47 17.13
C LYS A 12 -1.97 24.73 18.31
N ILE A 13 -3.30 24.63 18.36
CA ILE A 13 -3.99 23.78 19.31
C ILE A 13 -3.67 22.33 18.95
N GLN A 14 -3.21 21.54 19.94
CA GLN A 14 -2.99 20.13 19.77
C GLN A 14 -4.29 19.39 20.13
N TYR A 15 -4.94 18.83 19.11
CA TYR A 15 -6.10 18.00 19.31
C TYR A 15 -5.68 16.54 19.59
N PRO A 16 -6.48 15.79 20.36
CA PRO A 16 -6.19 14.38 20.60
C PRO A 16 -6.25 13.58 19.28
N ASN A 17 -5.36 12.60 19.15
CA ASN A 17 -5.35 11.70 18.01
C ASN A 17 -6.65 10.89 17.92
N PRO A 18 -7.16 10.63 16.71
CA PRO A 18 -8.36 9.81 16.54
C PRO A 18 -8.09 8.37 17.00
N ARG A 19 -9.11 7.76 17.61
CA ARG A 19 -9.07 6.39 18.16
C ARG A 19 -9.93 5.40 17.40
N PHE A 20 -10.80 5.89 16.54
CA PHE A 20 -11.69 5.06 15.74
C PHE A 20 -11.70 5.56 14.30
N ARG A 21 -11.63 4.61 13.36
CA ARG A 21 -11.55 4.87 11.92
C ARG A 21 -12.53 3.97 11.19
N THR A 22 -13.25 4.53 10.22
CA THR A 22 -14.17 3.78 9.35
C THR A 22 -14.15 4.36 7.93
N ALA A 23 -14.54 3.57 6.95
CA ALA A 23 -14.83 4.07 5.62
C ALA A 23 -16.30 4.49 5.55
N VAL A 24 -16.60 5.47 4.72
CA VAL A 24 -17.96 5.99 4.50
C VAL A 24 -18.24 6.14 3.01
N LYS A 25 -19.46 5.84 2.62
CA LYS A 25 -19.99 6.09 1.28
C LYS A 25 -21.42 6.59 1.37
N ALA A 26 -21.89 7.31 0.35
CA ALA A 26 -23.30 7.58 0.19
C ALA A 26 -24.04 6.30 -0.27
N VAL A 27 -25.27 6.11 0.17
CA VAL A 27 -26.12 5.01 -0.29
C VAL A 27 -26.42 5.19 -1.79
N ASN A 28 -26.69 6.44 -2.21
CA ASN A 28 -26.88 6.79 -3.60
C ASN A 28 -25.60 7.37 -4.19
N THR A 29 -25.09 6.81 -5.25
CA THR A 29 -23.86 7.26 -5.92
C THR A 29 -23.90 8.73 -6.37
N SER A 30 -25.09 9.24 -6.72
CA SER A 30 -25.30 10.66 -7.08
C SER A 30 -25.01 11.65 -5.94
N ASP A 31 -24.98 11.18 -4.71
CA ASP A 31 -24.80 11.99 -3.50
C ASP A 31 -23.33 12.02 -3.00
N GLU A 32 -22.40 11.34 -3.69
CA GLU A 32 -20.97 11.25 -3.27
C GLU A 32 -20.30 12.62 -3.21
N GLU A 33 -20.54 13.50 -4.20
CA GLU A 33 -19.96 14.86 -4.19
C GLU A 33 -20.49 15.67 -3.01
N LYS A 34 -21.80 15.61 -2.78
CA LYS A 34 -22.46 16.29 -1.65
C LYS A 34 -21.95 15.76 -0.31
N LEU A 35 -21.74 14.43 -0.21
CA LEU A 35 -21.16 13.82 0.98
C LEU A 35 -19.77 14.38 1.27
N ALA A 36 -18.90 14.49 0.26
CA ALA A 36 -17.55 15.04 0.42
C ALA A 36 -17.59 16.48 0.95
N GLU A 37 -18.48 17.33 0.44
CA GLU A 37 -18.65 18.71 0.93
C GLU A 37 -19.12 18.76 2.38
N VAL A 38 -20.10 17.92 2.74
CA VAL A 38 -20.64 17.83 4.11
C VAL A 38 -19.58 17.37 5.09
N LEU A 39 -18.78 16.35 4.73
CA LEU A 39 -17.70 15.85 5.58
C LEU A 39 -16.62 16.93 5.81
N GLN A 40 -16.26 17.70 4.79
CA GLN A 40 -15.30 18.80 4.92
C GLN A 40 -15.84 19.92 5.83
N ARG A 41 -17.13 20.24 5.72
CA ARG A 41 -17.77 21.20 6.64
C ARG A 41 -17.72 20.72 8.08
N ILE A 42 -18.05 19.45 8.34
CA ILE A 42 -18.00 18.86 9.67
C ILE A 42 -16.57 18.92 10.24
N HIS A 43 -15.55 18.64 9.42
CA HIS A 43 -14.16 18.77 9.83
C HIS A 43 -13.79 20.21 10.24
N GLN A 44 -14.34 21.21 9.56
CA GLN A 44 -14.13 22.63 9.96
C GLN A 44 -14.81 22.98 11.28
N GLU A 45 -15.98 22.39 11.56
CA GLU A 45 -16.71 22.57 12.82
C GLU A 45 -16.06 21.81 13.98
N ASP A 46 -15.54 20.61 13.69
CA ASP A 46 -14.89 19.72 14.65
C ASP A 46 -13.53 19.22 14.13
N PRO A 47 -12.43 19.88 14.51
CA PRO A 47 -11.09 19.48 14.10
C PRO A 47 -10.64 18.10 14.58
N THR A 48 -11.38 17.45 15.51
CA THR A 48 -11.09 16.08 15.94
C THR A 48 -11.75 15.02 15.05
N PHE A 49 -12.65 15.46 14.16
CA PHE A 49 -13.23 14.64 13.10
C PHE A 49 -12.36 14.80 11.84
N LEU A 50 -11.60 13.78 11.49
CA LEU A 50 -10.70 13.81 10.33
C LEU A 50 -11.33 13.14 9.12
N VAL A 51 -11.09 13.71 7.96
CA VAL A 51 -11.58 13.23 6.65
C VAL A 51 -10.42 13.08 5.71
N GLU A 52 -10.27 11.91 5.10
CA GLU A 52 -9.22 11.58 4.16
C GLU A 52 -9.77 10.77 2.98
N TYR A 53 -9.46 11.17 1.76
CA TYR A 53 -9.69 10.32 0.60
C TYR A 53 -8.43 9.51 0.28
N SER A 54 -8.51 8.21 0.45
CA SER A 54 -7.45 7.30 0.07
C SER A 54 -7.54 6.98 -1.42
N LYS A 55 -6.62 7.52 -2.21
CA LYS A 55 -6.53 7.25 -3.67
C LYS A 55 -6.22 5.78 -3.95
N GLU A 56 -5.36 5.17 -3.14
CA GLU A 56 -4.98 3.77 -3.23
C GLU A 56 -6.19 2.85 -3.04
N LEU A 57 -6.93 3.07 -1.97
CA LEU A 57 -8.07 2.23 -1.59
C LEU A 57 -9.38 2.65 -2.27
N LYS A 58 -9.38 3.81 -2.95
CA LYS A 58 -10.56 4.45 -3.56
C LYS A 58 -11.71 4.56 -2.55
N GLN A 59 -11.39 5.01 -1.33
CA GLN A 59 -12.34 5.12 -0.24
C GLN A 59 -12.24 6.46 0.45
N MET A 60 -13.38 7.01 0.85
CA MET A 60 -13.46 8.10 1.81
C MET A 60 -13.37 7.52 3.21
N ILE A 61 -12.39 7.97 3.97
CA ILE A 61 -12.10 7.48 5.31
C ILE A 61 -12.34 8.62 6.30
N ILE A 62 -13.07 8.32 7.36
CA ILE A 62 -13.29 9.24 8.47
C ILE A 62 -12.72 8.65 9.76
N SER A 63 -12.19 9.53 10.59
CA SER A 63 -11.60 9.17 11.88
C SER A 63 -12.06 10.11 12.95
N GLY A 64 -12.26 9.60 14.17
CA GLY A 64 -12.75 10.37 15.29
C GLY A 64 -12.33 9.79 16.64
N GLN A 65 -12.85 10.37 17.73
CA GLN A 65 -12.45 10.03 19.09
C GLN A 65 -12.98 8.68 19.59
N GLY A 66 -13.96 8.10 18.89
CA GLY A 66 -14.55 6.80 19.20
C GLY A 66 -15.73 6.50 18.29
N GLU A 67 -16.27 5.29 18.38
CA GLU A 67 -17.41 4.83 17.58
C GLU A 67 -18.65 5.71 17.81
N PHE A 68 -18.92 6.08 19.06
CA PHE A 68 -20.03 6.96 19.42
C PHE A 68 -19.92 8.34 18.75
N HIS A 69 -18.70 8.90 18.70
CA HIS A 69 -18.45 10.17 18.02
C HIS A 69 -18.83 10.09 16.54
N LEU A 70 -18.35 9.07 15.83
CA LEU A 70 -18.67 8.91 14.40
C LEU A 70 -20.16 8.61 14.16
N ASN A 71 -20.80 7.82 15.01
CA ASN A 71 -22.24 7.57 14.94
C ASN A 71 -23.06 8.84 15.15
N THR A 72 -22.62 9.74 16.04
CA THR A 72 -23.24 11.06 16.21
C THR A 72 -23.12 11.91 14.96
N MET A 73 -21.96 11.91 14.28
CA MET A 73 -21.79 12.61 13.01
C MET A 73 -22.63 11.99 11.90
N LYS A 74 -22.74 10.66 11.82
CA LYS A 74 -23.66 9.97 10.90
C LYS A 74 -25.09 10.43 11.12
N TRP A 75 -25.57 10.44 12.36
CA TRP A 75 -26.90 10.90 12.69
C TRP A 75 -27.11 12.37 12.22
N ARG A 76 -26.16 13.27 12.46
CA ARG A 76 -26.22 14.68 12.00
C ARG A 76 -26.33 14.76 10.47
N ILE A 77 -25.53 14.00 9.72
CA ILE A 77 -25.55 13.96 8.25
C ILE A 77 -26.92 13.51 7.75
N GLU A 78 -27.44 12.42 8.30
CA GLU A 78 -28.75 11.87 7.89
C GLU A 78 -29.91 12.80 8.23
N HIS A 79 -29.89 13.47 9.39
CA HIS A 79 -31.01 14.29 9.85
C HIS A 79 -30.95 15.73 9.33
N ASN A 80 -29.77 16.35 9.30
CA ASN A 80 -29.63 17.75 8.91
C ASN A 80 -29.44 17.91 7.41
N ASP A 81 -28.60 17.08 6.80
CA ASP A 81 -28.23 17.18 5.38
C ASP A 81 -29.09 16.29 4.47
N LYS A 82 -29.91 15.40 5.06
CA LYS A 82 -30.78 14.46 4.35
C LYS A 82 -29.98 13.57 3.40
N LEU A 83 -28.79 13.13 3.84
CA LEU A 83 -27.95 12.19 3.12
C LEU A 83 -27.93 10.84 3.84
N GLU A 84 -28.34 9.80 3.16
CA GLU A 84 -28.20 8.43 3.66
C GLU A 84 -26.78 7.95 3.39
N ILE A 85 -26.08 7.54 4.45
CA ILE A 85 -24.69 7.09 4.40
C ILE A 85 -24.50 5.73 5.07
N GLU A 86 -23.52 5.00 4.58
CA GLU A 86 -23.13 3.71 5.13
C GLU A 86 -21.68 3.74 5.63
N PHE A 87 -21.47 3.22 6.85
CA PHE A 87 -20.14 2.96 7.39
C PHE A 87 -19.75 1.50 7.12
N TYR A 88 -18.51 1.31 6.73
CA TYR A 88 -17.96 -0.02 6.50
C TYR A 88 -16.47 -0.07 6.87
N PRO A 89 -15.91 -1.27 7.14
CA PRO A 89 -14.50 -1.39 7.49
C PRO A 89 -13.60 -0.86 6.37
N PRO A 90 -12.59 -0.02 6.66
CA PRO A 90 -11.63 0.40 5.67
C PRO A 90 -10.87 -0.81 5.09
N ARG A 91 -10.59 -0.77 3.80
CA ARG A 91 -9.71 -1.75 3.17
C ARG A 91 -8.31 -1.63 3.77
N ILE A 92 -7.61 -2.75 3.80
CA ILE A 92 -6.22 -2.78 4.27
C ILE A 92 -5.29 -2.49 3.08
N PRO A 93 -4.34 -1.54 3.22
CA PRO A 93 -3.38 -1.22 2.17
C PRO A 93 -2.27 -2.29 2.11
N TYR A 94 -2.60 -3.46 1.56
CA TYR A 94 -1.61 -4.52 1.33
C TYR A 94 -0.54 -4.07 0.35
N ARG A 95 0.59 -4.78 0.34
CA ARG A 95 1.66 -4.64 -0.66
C ARG A 95 1.97 -6.01 -1.25
N GLU A 96 2.62 -5.99 -2.40
CA GLU A 96 3.10 -7.20 -3.06
C GLU A 96 4.62 -7.16 -3.18
N THR A 97 5.25 -8.30 -3.10
CA THR A 97 6.68 -8.47 -3.35
C THR A 97 6.96 -9.87 -3.88
N ILE A 98 8.20 -10.12 -4.23
CA ILE A 98 8.68 -11.42 -4.69
C ILE A 98 9.71 -11.99 -3.73
N THR A 99 9.92 -13.29 -3.75
CA THR A 99 10.87 -13.97 -2.86
C THR A 99 11.97 -14.72 -3.58
N LYS A 100 11.82 -14.93 -4.89
CA LYS A 100 12.80 -15.61 -5.74
C LYS A 100 13.08 -14.76 -6.98
N TYR A 101 14.23 -14.99 -7.62
CA TYR A 101 14.44 -14.46 -8.94
C TYR A 101 13.59 -15.21 -9.96
N ALA A 102 13.18 -14.50 -11.01
CA ALA A 102 12.57 -15.07 -12.20
C ALA A 102 12.97 -14.25 -13.42
N TYR A 103 12.89 -14.84 -14.58
CA TYR A 103 13.12 -14.16 -15.85
C TYR A 103 11.96 -14.40 -16.79
N ALA A 104 11.69 -13.42 -17.62
CA ALA A 104 10.68 -13.51 -18.66
C ALA A 104 11.04 -12.61 -19.83
N ASP A 105 10.48 -12.92 -20.97
CA ASP A 105 10.52 -12.07 -22.14
C ASP A 105 9.10 -11.81 -22.64
N TYR A 106 8.94 -10.70 -23.32
CA TYR A 106 7.69 -10.39 -24.01
C TYR A 106 7.95 -9.61 -25.28
N ARG A 107 7.29 -10.03 -26.35
CA ARG A 107 7.29 -9.37 -27.64
C ARG A 107 5.97 -8.70 -27.91
N HIS A 108 5.95 -7.38 -27.86
CA HIS A 108 4.82 -6.59 -28.33
C HIS A 108 4.92 -6.41 -29.84
N LYS A 109 3.93 -6.93 -30.57
CA LYS A 109 3.80 -6.74 -32.00
C LYS A 109 2.36 -6.48 -32.38
N LYS A 110 2.10 -5.30 -32.95
CA LYS A 110 0.78 -4.93 -33.47
C LYS A 110 0.94 -4.30 -34.83
N GLN A 111 0.16 -4.76 -35.81
CA GLN A 111 0.17 -4.27 -37.16
C GLN A 111 -1.28 -3.93 -37.55
N SER A 112 -1.58 -2.64 -37.68
CA SER A 112 -2.89 -2.13 -38.03
C SER A 112 -2.69 -1.00 -39.01
N GLY A 113 -2.73 -1.28 -40.32
CA GLY A 113 -2.74 -0.34 -41.42
C GLY A 113 -1.94 0.95 -41.23
N GLY A 114 -0.63 0.92 -41.48
CA GLY A 114 0.31 2.05 -41.29
C GLY A 114 1.58 1.63 -40.55
N ALA A 115 2.22 2.55 -39.82
CA ALA A 115 3.39 2.23 -39.00
C ALA A 115 3.00 1.21 -37.92
N GLY A 116 3.72 0.07 -37.88
CA GLY A 116 3.51 -0.99 -36.88
C GLY A 116 4.00 -0.61 -35.50
N GLN A 117 3.75 -1.49 -34.53
CA GLN A 117 4.31 -1.41 -33.18
C GLN A 117 5.14 -2.65 -32.92
N PHE A 118 6.40 -2.48 -32.56
CA PHE A 118 7.29 -3.58 -32.23
C PHE A 118 8.22 -3.24 -31.09
N GLY A 119 8.31 -4.12 -30.12
CA GLY A 119 9.30 -4.06 -29.04
C GLY A 119 9.38 -5.40 -28.31
N GLU A 120 10.59 -5.88 -28.09
CA GLU A 120 10.83 -7.13 -27.36
C GLU A 120 11.79 -6.84 -26.21
N VAL A 121 11.43 -7.28 -25.03
CA VAL A 121 12.20 -7.06 -23.79
C VAL A 121 12.38 -8.39 -23.08
N HIS A 122 13.62 -8.69 -22.74
CA HIS A 122 14.00 -9.81 -21.88
C HIS A 122 14.53 -9.25 -20.56
N LEU A 123 13.96 -9.67 -19.44
CA LEU A 123 14.34 -9.16 -18.12
C LEU A 123 14.42 -10.27 -17.07
N VAL A 124 15.22 -9.99 -16.06
CA VAL A 124 15.26 -10.75 -14.79
C VAL A 124 14.77 -9.85 -13.69
N ILE A 125 13.97 -10.38 -12.82
CA ILE A 125 13.57 -9.73 -11.56
C ILE A 125 14.00 -10.53 -10.35
N GLU A 126 14.30 -9.86 -9.26
CA GLU A 126 14.64 -10.50 -8.00
C GLU A 126 14.30 -9.57 -6.83
N PRO A 127 14.15 -10.13 -5.60
CA PRO A 127 13.93 -9.33 -4.41
C PRO A 127 15.06 -8.32 -4.22
N TYR A 128 14.72 -7.09 -3.86
CA TYR A 128 15.71 -6.07 -3.52
C TYR A 128 15.81 -5.91 -2.01
N THR A 129 17.04 -5.81 -1.52
CA THR A 129 17.38 -5.44 -0.15
C THR A 129 18.41 -4.33 -0.19
N GLU A 130 18.30 -3.35 0.71
CA GLU A 130 19.24 -2.22 0.80
C GLU A 130 20.69 -2.71 0.93
N GLY A 131 21.60 -2.08 0.18
CA GLY A 131 23.02 -2.46 0.17
C GLY A 131 23.37 -3.67 -0.68
N MET A 132 22.43 -4.26 -1.40
CA MET A 132 22.66 -5.39 -2.28
C MET A 132 23.56 -5.00 -3.47
N PRO A 133 24.64 -5.75 -3.77
CA PRO A 133 25.53 -5.43 -4.88
C PRO A 133 24.80 -5.59 -6.24
N ALA A 134 25.27 -4.86 -7.25
CA ALA A 134 24.76 -5.01 -8.61
C ALA A 134 24.95 -6.45 -9.12
N PRO A 135 24.03 -6.96 -9.95
CA PRO A 135 24.12 -8.33 -10.46
C PRO A 135 25.31 -8.49 -11.43
N THR A 136 25.98 -9.63 -11.35
CA THR A 136 27.10 -9.97 -12.26
C THR A 136 26.80 -11.19 -13.11
N MET A 137 25.86 -12.02 -12.71
CA MET A 137 25.48 -13.26 -13.38
C MET A 137 24.07 -13.69 -13.03
N TYR A 138 23.34 -14.22 -14.01
CA TYR A 138 22.06 -14.90 -13.80
C TYR A 138 22.04 -16.25 -14.50
N LYS A 139 21.32 -17.20 -13.94
CA LYS A 139 21.05 -18.47 -14.62
C LYS A 139 19.76 -18.36 -15.42
N ILE A 140 19.88 -18.28 -16.74
CA ILE A 140 18.77 -18.10 -17.67
C ILE A 140 18.69 -19.35 -18.55
N ASN A 141 17.52 -20.00 -18.60
CA ASN A 141 17.34 -21.27 -19.32
C ASN A 141 18.38 -22.36 -18.97
N GLY A 142 18.79 -22.37 -17.68
CA GLY A 142 19.79 -23.34 -17.22
C GLY A 142 21.25 -22.98 -17.54
N VAL A 143 21.49 -21.87 -18.25
CA VAL A 143 22.82 -21.38 -18.65
C VAL A 143 23.21 -20.18 -17.82
N ASP A 144 24.44 -20.18 -17.30
CA ASP A 144 25.01 -19.04 -16.58
C ASP A 144 25.35 -17.91 -17.57
N SER A 145 24.58 -16.83 -17.46
CA SER A 145 24.68 -15.65 -18.32
C SER A 145 25.36 -14.51 -17.56
N LYS A 146 26.51 -14.06 -18.03
CA LYS A 146 27.22 -12.91 -17.45
C LYS A 146 26.44 -11.63 -17.72
N ILE A 147 26.25 -10.84 -16.69
CA ILE A 147 25.55 -9.56 -16.74
C ILE A 147 26.54 -8.41 -16.58
N SER A 148 26.41 -7.41 -17.41
CA SER A 148 27.20 -6.18 -17.35
C SER A 148 26.26 -4.99 -17.21
N VAL A 149 26.19 -4.42 -16.01
CA VAL A 149 25.37 -3.22 -15.72
C VAL A 149 26.03 -2.01 -16.37
N LYS A 150 25.31 -1.34 -17.24
CA LYS A 150 25.75 -0.10 -17.92
C LYS A 150 25.20 1.14 -17.23
N ASP A 151 23.98 1.05 -16.74
CA ASP A 151 23.30 2.15 -16.07
C ASP A 151 22.37 1.62 -14.98
N THR A 152 22.16 2.44 -13.94
CA THR A 152 21.35 2.08 -12.77
C THR A 152 20.44 3.23 -12.43
N GLU A 153 19.15 2.94 -12.32
CA GLU A 153 18.15 3.89 -11.83
C GLU A 153 17.49 3.33 -10.57
N VAL A 154 17.55 4.12 -9.48
CA VAL A 154 16.91 3.79 -8.20
C VAL A 154 15.70 4.67 -8.02
N VAL A 155 14.53 4.06 -7.96
CA VAL A 155 13.25 4.76 -7.78
C VAL A 155 12.74 4.53 -6.37
N GLU A 156 12.62 5.61 -5.60
CA GLU A 156 11.86 5.62 -4.35
C GLU A 156 10.37 5.61 -4.69
N LEU A 157 9.67 4.55 -4.27
CA LEU A 157 8.26 4.39 -4.63
C LEU A 157 7.38 5.28 -3.74
N PRO A 158 6.38 5.99 -4.29
CA PRO A 158 5.48 6.85 -3.50
C PRO A 158 4.72 6.12 -2.39
N TRP A 159 4.53 4.81 -2.55
CA TRP A 159 3.87 3.94 -1.57
C TRP A 159 4.82 3.18 -0.66
N GLY A 160 6.09 3.59 -0.64
CA GLY A 160 7.17 3.00 0.16
C GLY A 160 7.88 1.85 -0.52
N GLY A 161 9.15 1.67 -0.16
CA GLY A 161 10.05 0.72 -0.79
C GLY A 161 10.71 1.25 -2.04
N LYS A 162 11.47 0.40 -2.73
CA LYS A 162 12.29 0.77 -3.88
C LYS A 162 12.06 -0.13 -5.07
N LEU A 163 12.28 0.44 -6.27
CA LEU A 163 12.51 -0.26 -7.51
C LEU A 163 13.94 0.09 -7.99
N VAL A 164 14.78 -0.92 -8.19
CA VAL A 164 16.10 -0.73 -8.78
C VAL A 164 16.09 -1.30 -10.19
N PHE A 165 16.38 -0.44 -11.15
CA PHE A 165 16.35 -0.78 -12.57
C PHE A 165 17.75 -0.73 -13.15
N TYR A 166 18.18 -1.84 -13.76
CA TYR A 166 19.46 -1.98 -14.41
C TYR A 166 19.32 -2.09 -15.92
N ASN A 167 20.04 -1.23 -16.65
CA ASN A 167 20.28 -1.41 -18.07
C ASN A 167 21.51 -2.30 -18.25
N CYS A 168 21.30 -3.53 -18.73
CA CYS A 168 22.35 -4.52 -18.97
C CYS A 168 22.46 -4.88 -20.46
N ILE A 169 21.89 -4.07 -21.35
CA ILE A 169 21.89 -4.33 -22.79
C ILE A 169 23.30 -4.28 -23.39
N VAL A 170 23.65 -5.32 -24.11
CA VAL A 170 24.91 -5.43 -24.86
C VAL A 170 24.59 -5.47 -26.35
N GLY A 171 25.47 -4.88 -27.16
CA GLY A 171 25.37 -4.95 -28.65
C GLY A 171 24.27 -4.07 -29.27
N GLY A 172 23.61 -3.18 -28.48
CA GLY A 172 22.65 -2.22 -29.06
C GLY A 172 21.35 -2.85 -29.58
N VAL A 173 20.98 -4.02 -29.06
CA VAL A 173 19.72 -4.72 -29.42
C VAL A 173 18.46 -3.94 -29.08
N ILE A 174 18.54 -3.09 -28.03
CA ILE A 174 17.58 -2.06 -27.72
C ILE A 174 18.31 -0.73 -27.60
N ASP A 175 17.80 0.31 -28.26
CA ASP A 175 18.32 1.66 -28.14
C ASP A 175 18.08 2.19 -26.71
N ALA A 176 19.10 2.83 -26.12
CA ALA A 176 19.03 3.36 -24.75
C ALA A 176 17.87 4.34 -24.53
N ARG A 177 17.43 5.05 -25.58
CA ARG A 177 16.27 5.96 -25.51
C ARG A 177 14.97 5.29 -25.09
N PHE A 178 14.86 3.96 -25.24
CA PHE A 178 13.67 3.20 -24.87
C PHE A 178 13.69 2.69 -23.42
N MET A 179 14.83 2.78 -22.71
CA MET A 179 14.92 2.34 -21.30
C MET A 179 13.92 3.07 -20.38
N PRO A 180 13.73 4.38 -20.49
CA PRO A 180 12.72 5.07 -19.68
C PRO A 180 11.29 4.59 -19.94
N ALA A 181 10.97 4.21 -21.17
CA ALA A 181 9.64 3.67 -21.50
C ALA A 181 9.44 2.27 -20.89
N ILE A 182 10.45 1.41 -20.91
CA ILE A 182 10.43 0.09 -20.26
C ILE A 182 10.21 0.27 -18.74
N LEU A 183 11.01 1.13 -18.09
CA LEU A 183 10.88 1.44 -16.70
C LEU A 183 9.48 1.95 -16.33
N LYS A 184 8.94 2.87 -17.12
CA LYS A 184 7.58 3.39 -16.95
C LYS A 184 6.53 2.28 -17.01
N GLY A 185 6.63 1.36 -17.95
CA GLY A 185 5.71 0.21 -18.05
C GLY A 185 5.78 -0.72 -16.85
N ILE A 186 6.98 -0.95 -16.31
CA ILE A 186 7.19 -1.72 -15.09
C ILE A 186 6.56 -1.01 -13.87
N MET A 187 6.80 0.29 -13.72
CA MET A 187 6.23 1.09 -12.63
C MET A 187 4.70 1.10 -12.66
N GLU A 188 4.09 1.30 -13.83
CA GLU A 188 2.64 1.23 -14.00
C GLU A 188 2.10 -0.14 -13.55
N LYS A 189 2.81 -1.24 -13.88
CA LYS A 189 2.38 -2.57 -13.44
C LYS A 189 2.59 -2.81 -11.95
N MET A 190 3.62 -2.24 -11.35
CA MET A 190 3.82 -2.26 -9.90
C MET A 190 2.72 -1.48 -9.16
N GLU A 191 2.25 -0.37 -9.70
CA GLU A 191 1.15 0.43 -9.15
C GLU A 191 -0.20 -0.27 -9.30
N GLU A 192 -0.42 -1.01 -10.38
CA GLU A 192 -1.62 -1.82 -10.56
C GLU A 192 -1.67 -3.06 -9.66
N GLY A 193 -0.51 -3.59 -9.28
CA GLY A 193 -0.36 -4.83 -8.53
C GLY A 193 -0.52 -6.09 -9.39
N PRO A 194 0.59 -6.80 -9.69
CA PRO A 194 0.54 -7.95 -10.59
C PRO A 194 -0.18 -9.18 -10.04
N LEU A 195 -0.43 -9.25 -8.72
CA LEU A 195 -0.97 -10.42 -8.04
C LEU A 195 -2.43 -10.22 -7.58
N THR A 196 -2.68 -9.17 -6.81
CA THR A 196 -3.99 -8.89 -6.17
C THR A 196 -4.42 -7.43 -6.30
N GLY A 197 -3.84 -6.69 -7.21
CA GLY A 197 -4.12 -5.26 -7.36
C GLY A 197 -3.51 -4.37 -6.26
N SER A 198 -2.64 -4.92 -5.41
CA SER A 198 -1.93 -4.16 -4.38
C SER A 198 -0.57 -3.69 -4.88
N TYR A 199 -0.12 -2.51 -4.45
CA TYR A 199 1.15 -1.94 -4.91
C TYR A 199 2.34 -2.86 -4.64
N ALA A 200 3.16 -3.13 -5.68
CA ALA A 200 4.38 -3.94 -5.54
C ALA A 200 5.57 -3.09 -5.08
N ARG A 201 6.51 -3.68 -4.33
CA ARG A 201 7.70 -2.99 -3.81
C ARG A 201 8.91 -3.90 -3.64
N ASP A 202 10.07 -3.27 -3.46
CA ASP A 202 11.34 -3.92 -3.12
C ASP A 202 11.76 -4.98 -4.14
N ILE A 203 11.85 -4.53 -5.39
CA ILE A 203 12.20 -5.37 -6.53
C ILE A 203 13.34 -4.72 -7.29
N ARG A 204 14.30 -5.49 -7.74
CA ARG A 204 15.25 -5.06 -8.75
C ARG A 204 15.00 -5.77 -10.08
N VAL A 205 15.15 -5.01 -11.15
CA VAL A 205 14.88 -5.47 -12.52
C VAL A 205 16.14 -5.24 -13.38
N SER A 206 16.58 -6.27 -14.07
CA SER A 206 17.70 -6.21 -15.00
C SER A 206 17.20 -6.50 -16.42
N VAL A 207 17.22 -5.51 -17.29
CA VAL A 207 16.92 -5.70 -18.72
C VAL A 207 18.22 -6.08 -19.42
N TYR A 208 18.33 -7.33 -19.90
CA TYR A 208 19.58 -7.89 -20.38
C TYR A 208 19.60 -8.17 -21.88
N ASP A 209 18.44 -8.30 -22.52
CA ASP A 209 18.34 -8.57 -23.96
C ASP A 209 16.99 -8.06 -24.50
N GLY A 210 16.81 -8.14 -25.82
CA GLY A 210 15.57 -7.76 -26.47
C GLY A 210 15.77 -7.59 -27.97
N LYS A 211 14.78 -6.99 -28.62
CA LYS A 211 14.81 -6.73 -30.05
C LYS A 211 14.05 -5.47 -30.39
N MET A 212 14.62 -4.68 -31.29
CA MET A 212 13.95 -3.55 -31.91
C MET A 212 13.82 -3.74 -33.42
N HIS A 213 12.85 -3.06 -34.01
CA HIS A 213 12.67 -2.96 -35.46
C HIS A 213 12.97 -1.52 -35.90
N PRO A 214 13.74 -1.32 -36.99
CA PRO A 214 14.19 0.03 -37.37
C PRO A 214 13.06 1.03 -37.61
N VAL A 215 11.89 0.57 -38.04
CA VAL A 215 10.75 1.44 -38.40
C VAL A 215 9.60 1.38 -37.37
N ASP A 216 9.31 0.19 -36.85
CA ASP A 216 8.09 -0.03 -36.07
C ASP A 216 8.31 0.09 -34.54
N SER A 217 9.56 0.26 -34.10
CA SER A 217 9.85 0.42 -32.68
C SER A 217 9.58 1.84 -32.19
N ASN A 218 8.82 1.93 -31.11
CA ASN A 218 8.49 3.19 -30.45
C ASN A 218 8.37 3.00 -28.92
N GLU A 219 8.26 4.10 -28.19
CA GLU A 219 8.18 4.08 -26.72
C GLU A 219 6.99 3.26 -26.19
N ILE A 220 5.82 3.34 -26.85
CA ILE A 220 4.62 2.61 -26.44
C ILE A 220 4.86 1.10 -26.52
N SER A 221 5.52 0.64 -27.59
CA SER A 221 5.83 -0.78 -27.78
C SER A 221 6.74 -1.32 -26.68
N PHE A 222 7.78 -0.58 -26.32
CA PHE A 222 8.70 -0.96 -25.26
C PHE A 222 8.09 -0.81 -23.86
N LYS A 223 7.24 0.19 -23.64
CA LYS A 223 6.47 0.31 -22.40
C LYS A 223 5.59 -0.92 -22.17
N LEU A 224 4.84 -1.33 -23.19
CA LEU A 224 3.99 -2.52 -23.12
C LEU A 224 4.80 -3.81 -23.00
N ALA A 225 5.92 -3.93 -23.73
CA ALA A 225 6.79 -5.10 -23.64
C ALA A 225 7.39 -5.26 -22.24
N GLY A 226 7.91 -4.19 -21.65
CA GLY A 226 8.43 -4.18 -20.27
C GLY A 226 7.36 -4.52 -19.23
N ARG A 227 6.17 -3.93 -19.36
CA ARG A 227 5.02 -4.18 -18.48
C ARG A 227 4.61 -5.66 -18.48
N HIS A 228 4.46 -6.27 -19.64
CA HIS A 228 4.02 -7.66 -19.75
C HIS A 228 5.12 -8.65 -19.34
N ALA A 229 6.39 -8.41 -19.73
CA ALA A 229 7.51 -9.22 -19.29
C ALA A 229 7.64 -9.21 -17.75
N PHE A 230 7.54 -8.02 -17.14
CA PHE A 230 7.55 -7.89 -15.67
C PHE A 230 6.40 -8.65 -15.01
N SER A 231 5.17 -8.51 -15.51
CA SER A 231 3.99 -9.21 -14.97
C SER A 231 4.17 -10.73 -15.02
N THR A 232 4.72 -11.25 -16.12
CA THR A 232 4.98 -12.69 -16.28
C THR A 232 6.04 -13.18 -15.30
N ALA A 233 7.17 -12.48 -15.22
CA ALA A 233 8.25 -12.80 -14.29
C ALA A 233 7.79 -12.71 -12.83
N PHE A 234 7.00 -11.71 -12.47
CA PHE A 234 6.49 -11.52 -11.12
C PHE A 234 5.68 -12.73 -10.62
N LYS A 235 4.78 -13.25 -11.45
CA LYS A 235 3.98 -14.46 -11.13
C LYS A 235 4.84 -15.70 -10.91
N GLN A 236 6.01 -15.79 -11.56
CA GLN A 236 6.94 -16.91 -11.44
C GLN A 236 7.92 -16.77 -10.27
N ALA A 237 8.08 -15.57 -9.72
CA ALA A 237 9.06 -15.22 -8.69
C ALA A 237 8.61 -15.54 -7.26
N SER A 238 7.67 -16.46 -7.07
CA SER A 238 7.08 -16.80 -5.76
C SER A 238 6.59 -15.54 -5.03
N PRO A 239 5.58 -14.86 -5.57
CA PRO A 239 5.09 -13.60 -5.02
C PRO A 239 4.48 -13.78 -3.63
N LYS A 240 4.58 -12.74 -2.81
CA LYS A 240 4.04 -12.67 -1.45
C LYS A 240 3.27 -11.39 -1.24
N ILE A 241 2.18 -11.48 -0.49
CA ILE A 241 1.42 -10.34 0.01
C ILE A 241 2.03 -9.90 1.33
N LEU A 242 2.16 -8.59 1.49
CA LEU A 242 2.63 -7.94 2.72
C LEU A 242 1.48 -7.20 3.36
N GLU A 243 1.37 -7.31 4.69
CA GLU A 243 0.42 -6.57 5.49
C GLU A 243 1.11 -5.47 6.31
N PRO A 244 0.45 -4.31 6.52
CA PRO A 244 1.00 -3.26 7.36
C PRO A 244 0.94 -3.66 8.82
N ILE A 245 2.08 -3.55 9.51
CA ILE A 245 2.26 -3.81 10.93
C ILE A 245 2.36 -2.49 11.67
N TYR A 246 1.73 -2.41 12.82
CA TYR A 246 1.75 -1.25 13.69
C TYR A 246 2.39 -1.58 15.03
N ASP A 247 3.19 -0.64 15.53
CA ASP A 247 3.63 -0.61 16.91
C ASP A 247 2.49 -0.03 17.75
N VAL A 248 1.94 -0.85 18.64
CA VAL A 248 0.81 -0.52 19.49
C VAL A 248 1.30 -0.45 20.92
N GLU A 249 1.02 0.67 21.59
CA GLU A 249 1.25 0.86 23.02
C GLU A 249 -0.10 0.95 23.72
N VAL A 250 -0.34 0.10 24.70
CA VAL A 250 -1.57 0.10 25.49
C VAL A 250 -1.24 0.46 26.94
N LEU A 251 -1.84 1.50 27.45
CA LEU A 251 -1.80 1.86 28.87
C LEU A 251 -3.05 1.32 29.55
N VAL A 252 -2.88 0.39 30.46
CA VAL A 252 -3.97 -0.36 31.09
C VAL A 252 -3.75 -0.49 32.60
N PRO A 253 -4.80 -0.35 33.45
CA PRO A 253 -4.68 -0.64 34.87
C PRO A 253 -4.25 -2.08 35.13
N ASP A 254 -3.44 -2.30 36.17
CA ASP A 254 -2.86 -3.62 36.51
C ASP A 254 -3.90 -4.76 36.52
N GLU A 255 -5.09 -4.49 37.02
CA GLU A 255 -6.18 -5.47 37.19
C GLU A 255 -6.71 -6.03 35.83
N TYR A 256 -6.56 -5.28 34.71
CA TYR A 256 -7.02 -5.70 33.38
C TYR A 256 -5.91 -6.21 32.48
N MET A 257 -4.69 -6.21 32.94
CA MET A 257 -3.51 -6.55 32.15
C MET A 257 -3.63 -7.93 31.47
N GLY A 258 -4.10 -8.93 32.24
CA GLY A 258 -4.27 -10.30 31.73
C GLY A 258 -5.29 -10.40 30.61
N ASP A 259 -6.43 -9.73 30.76
CA ASP A 259 -7.52 -9.76 29.78
C ASP A 259 -7.12 -9.02 28.49
N VAL A 260 -6.44 -7.86 28.62
CA VAL A 260 -5.95 -7.09 27.47
C VAL A 260 -4.85 -7.85 26.72
N MET A 261 -3.94 -8.51 27.44
CA MET A 261 -2.92 -9.35 26.81
C MET A 261 -3.55 -10.52 26.08
N GLY A 262 -4.55 -11.17 26.67
CA GLY A 262 -5.31 -12.25 26.04
C GLY A 262 -6.00 -11.80 24.74
N ASP A 263 -6.66 -10.64 24.75
CA ASP A 263 -7.28 -10.06 23.55
C ASP A 263 -6.24 -9.76 22.45
N LEU A 264 -5.12 -9.14 22.82
CA LEU A 264 -4.03 -8.87 21.86
C LEU A 264 -3.45 -10.15 21.24
N GLN A 265 -3.32 -11.23 21.99
CA GLN A 265 -2.88 -12.52 21.46
C GLN A 265 -3.84 -13.09 20.41
N THR A 266 -5.16 -12.93 20.62
CA THR A 266 -6.16 -13.34 19.61
C THR A 266 -6.07 -12.51 18.32
N ARG A 267 -5.47 -11.31 18.39
CA ARG A 267 -5.24 -10.38 17.28
C ARG A 267 -3.88 -10.56 16.61
N ARG A 268 -3.25 -11.71 16.74
CA ARG A 268 -1.94 -11.99 16.17
C ARG A 268 -0.84 -11.03 16.63
N ALA A 269 -1.02 -10.41 17.79
CA ALA A 269 -0.06 -9.49 18.36
C ALA A 269 1.21 -10.21 18.82
N ILE A 270 2.35 -9.60 18.55
CA ILE A 270 3.65 -10.00 19.09
C ILE A 270 3.99 -9.03 20.21
N ILE A 271 3.96 -9.51 21.46
CA ILE A 271 4.29 -8.70 22.62
C ILE A 271 5.79 -8.42 22.63
N MET A 272 6.15 -7.15 22.65
CA MET A 272 7.55 -6.68 22.60
C MET A 272 8.10 -6.32 23.98
N GLY A 273 7.24 -5.94 24.92
CA GLY A 273 7.63 -5.59 26.26
C GLY A 273 6.49 -5.07 27.12
N MET A 274 6.77 -4.91 28.39
CA MET A 274 5.87 -4.36 29.40
C MET A 274 6.66 -3.48 30.36
N GLU A 275 6.07 -2.36 30.74
CA GLU A 275 6.63 -1.42 31.70
C GLU A 275 5.57 -1.06 32.75
N ALA A 276 5.92 -1.14 34.04
CA ALA A 276 5.03 -0.71 35.11
C ALA A 276 5.10 0.82 35.29
N ASP A 277 3.94 1.47 35.41
CA ASP A 277 3.83 2.91 35.64
C ASP A 277 2.72 3.22 36.62
N SER A 278 3.06 3.35 37.89
CA SER A 278 2.19 3.92 38.96
C SER A 278 0.78 3.30 39.03
N GLY A 279 0.66 1.97 39.00
CA GLY A 279 -0.62 1.25 39.04
C GLY A 279 -1.25 1.02 37.65
N PHE A 280 -0.50 1.35 36.61
CA PHE A 280 -0.78 1.02 35.22
C PHE A 280 0.36 0.19 34.65
N GLN A 281 0.03 -0.59 33.65
CA GLN A 281 1.00 -1.28 32.81
C GLN A 281 0.98 -0.66 31.42
N LYS A 282 2.16 -0.39 30.89
CA LYS A 282 2.38 -0.02 29.49
C LYS A 282 2.78 -1.28 28.72
N LEU A 283 1.89 -1.75 27.87
CA LEU A 283 2.09 -2.93 27.04
C LEU A 283 2.47 -2.50 25.63
N MET A 284 3.60 -2.99 25.12
CA MET A 284 4.08 -2.72 23.76
C MET A 284 3.94 -3.97 22.91
N ALA A 285 3.31 -3.84 21.75
CA ALA A 285 3.09 -4.96 20.84
C ALA A 285 3.19 -4.53 19.37
N LYS A 286 3.54 -5.48 18.49
CA LYS A 286 3.41 -5.36 17.05
C LYS A 286 2.14 -6.08 16.60
N VAL A 287 1.26 -5.39 15.89
CA VAL A 287 -0.04 -5.93 15.51
C VAL A 287 -0.34 -5.60 14.04
N PRO A 288 -0.85 -6.56 13.24
CA PRO A 288 -1.32 -6.28 11.90
C PRO A 288 -2.52 -5.33 11.91
N LEU A 289 -2.55 -4.38 10.98
CA LEU A 289 -3.63 -3.37 10.91
C LEU A 289 -5.03 -4.01 10.82
N LYS A 290 -5.16 -5.11 10.08
CA LYS A 290 -6.43 -5.84 9.94
C LYS A 290 -7.02 -6.24 11.30
N GLU A 291 -6.16 -6.66 12.23
CA GLU A 291 -6.55 -7.12 13.56
C GLU A 291 -6.90 -5.99 14.53
N MET A 292 -6.52 -4.75 14.18
CA MET A 292 -6.85 -3.54 14.97
C MET A 292 -8.24 -2.99 14.69
N GLN A 293 -8.98 -3.58 13.76
CA GLN A 293 -10.37 -3.19 13.52
C GLN A 293 -11.19 -3.33 14.80
N ARG A 294 -11.92 -2.25 15.17
CA ARG A 294 -12.75 -2.17 16.39
C ARG A 294 -12.01 -2.43 17.71
N TYR A 295 -10.66 -2.35 17.71
CA TYR A 295 -9.89 -2.57 18.93
C TYR A 295 -10.24 -1.55 20.03
N SER A 296 -10.46 -0.30 19.67
CA SER A 296 -10.90 0.76 20.59
C SER A 296 -12.16 0.36 21.37
N THR A 297 -13.15 -0.21 20.68
CA THR A 297 -14.40 -0.68 21.29
C THR A 297 -14.16 -1.89 22.19
N ALA A 298 -13.36 -2.85 21.73
CA ALA A 298 -13.01 -4.04 22.53
C ALA A 298 -12.24 -3.66 23.81
N LEU A 299 -11.21 -2.82 23.68
CA LEU A 299 -10.41 -2.36 24.80
C LEU A 299 -11.27 -1.61 25.85
N SER A 300 -12.17 -0.73 25.37
CA SER A 300 -13.10 -0.01 26.26
C SER A 300 -14.05 -0.95 26.97
N SER A 301 -14.55 -1.99 26.31
CA SER A 301 -15.42 -3.00 26.91
C SER A 301 -14.69 -3.81 27.99
N ILE A 302 -13.47 -4.25 27.73
CA ILE A 302 -12.66 -5.05 28.68
C ILE A 302 -12.34 -4.24 29.94
N THR A 303 -12.00 -2.96 29.78
CA THR A 303 -11.44 -2.13 30.85
C THR A 303 -12.40 -1.10 31.44
N GLY A 304 -13.68 -1.11 31.04
CA GLY A 304 -14.66 -0.08 31.43
C GLY A 304 -14.23 1.33 30.99
N GLY A 305 -13.52 1.46 29.87
CA GLY A 305 -13.04 2.73 29.34
C GLY A 305 -11.79 3.29 30.04
N ARG A 306 -11.17 2.55 30.95
CA ARG A 306 -10.01 3.00 31.74
C ARG A 306 -8.67 2.80 31.08
N ALA A 307 -8.60 2.10 29.96
CA ALA A 307 -7.39 1.94 29.16
C ALA A 307 -7.36 2.89 27.97
N SER A 308 -6.16 3.19 27.51
CA SER A 308 -5.92 3.93 26.27
C SER A 308 -4.85 3.24 25.44
N PHE A 309 -4.84 3.50 24.13
CA PHE A 309 -3.80 2.99 23.26
C PHE A 309 -3.38 4.04 22.22
N THR A 310 -2.17 3.88 21.73
CA THR A 310 -1.65 4.58 20.56
C THR A 310 -1.12 3.55 19.58
N MET A 311 -1.12 3.89 18.30
CA MET A 311 -0.56 3.02 17.26
C MET A 311 0.18 3.83 16.21
N ASN A 312 1.37 3.35 15.82
CA ASN A 312 2.22 3.97 14.83
C ASN A 312 2.61 2.92 13.77
N PHE A 313 2.62 3.32 12.52
CA PHE A 313 3.05 2.43 11.46
C PHE A 313 4.51 1.99 11.67
N SER A 314 4.76 0.68 11.70
CA SER A 314 6.07 0.08 11.90
C SER A 314 6.73 -0.37 10.60
N GLY A 315 5.98 -1.02 9.72
CA GLY A 315 6.48 -1.56 8.47
C GLY A 315 5.53 -2.54 7.82
N TYR A 316 6.02 -3.25 6.83
CA TYR A 316 5.29 -4.32 6.15
C TYR A 316 5.93 -5.67 6.44
N GLU A 317 5.10 -6.69 6.72
CA GLU A 317 5.54 -8.07 6.91
C GLU A 317 4.71 -9.02 6.04
N LYS A 318 5.29 -10.18 5.71
CA LYS A 318 4.59 -11.19 4.90
C LYS A 318 3.39 -11.72 5.67
N VAL A 319 2.24 -11.80 5.01
CA VAL A 319 1.06 -12.45 5.61
C VAL A 319 1.32 -13.96 5.77
N PRO A 320 0.68 -14.64 6.74
CA PRO A 320 0.65 -16.10 6.82
C PRO A 320 0.10 -16.72 5.53
N ALA A 321 0.50 -17.96 5.23
CA ALA A 321 0.11 -18.64 4.00
C ALA A 321 -1.42 -18.75 3.85
N GLU A 322 -2.13 -19.06 4.92
CA GLU A 322 -3.60 -19.15 4.94
C GLU A 322 -4.26 -17.79 4.59
N VAL A 323 -3.76 -16.70 5.15
CA VAL A 323 -4.25 -15.35 4.85
C VAL A 323 -3.98 -14.98 3.39
N GLN A 324 -2.83 -15.36 2.84
CA GLN A 324 -2.52 -15.15 1.43
C GLN A 324 -3.49 -15.88 0.51
N GLU A 325 -3.81 -17.13 0.80
CA GLU A 325 -4.77 -17.92 0.03
C GLU A 325 -6.18 -17.30 0.05
N GLU A 326 -6.63 -16.83 1.21
CA GLU A 326 -7.91 -16.11 1.35
C GLU A 326 -7.94 -14.83 0.50
N LEU A 327 -6.87 -14.04 0.54
CA LEU A 327 -6.77 -12.79 -0.22
C LEU A 327 -6.73 -13.03 -1.73
N LEU A 328 -6.01 -14.06 -2.18
CA LEU A 328 -5.96 -14.47 -3.58
C LEU A 328 -7.33 -14.91 -4.08
N LYS A 329 -8.04 -15.72 -3.29
CA LYS A 329 -9.38 -16.19 -3.63
C LYS A 329 -10.38 -15.04 -3.70
N ALA A 330 -10.38 -14.15 -2.72
CA ALA A 330 -11.25 -12.98 -2.69
C ALA A 330 -11.01 -12.05 -3.91
N TYR A 331 -9.75 -11.90 -4.33
CA TYR A 331 -9.43 -11.11 -5.52
C TYR A 331 -9.93 -11.76 -6.81
N GLN A 332 -9.80 -13.08 -6.95
CA GLN A 332 -10.31 -13.83 -8.11
C GLN A 332 -11.83 -13.74 -8.23
N GLU A 333 -12.54 -13.86 -7.10
CA GLU A 333 -14.00 -13.70 -7.06
C GLU A 333 -14.43 -12.29 -7.50
N GLN A 334 -13.67 -11.24 -7.14
CA GLN A 334 -13.95 -9.88 -7.59
C GLN A 334 -13.69 -9.66 -9.09
N GLU A 335 -12.63 -10.26 -9.65
CA GLU A 335 -12.35 -10.18 -11.10
C GLU A 335 -13.41 -10.92 -11.95
N GLU A 336 -14.06 -11.94 -11.41
CA GLU A 336 -15.14 -12.68 -12.09
C GLU A 336 -16.48 -11.93 -12.05
N GLU A 337 -16.69 -11.00 -11.10
CA GLU A 337 -17.90 -10.19 -10.96
C GLU A 337 -17.86 -8.87 -11.77
N GLU A 338 -16.66 -8.39 -12.18
CA GLU A 338 -16.47 -7.20 -13.03
C GLU A 338 -16.48 -7.56 -14.54
#